data_3033861e334b48ec8e637978c6441814
#
_entry.id   3033861e334b48ec8e637978c6441814
#
_cell.length_a   1.000
_cell.length_b   1.000
_cell.length_c   1.000
_cell.angle_alpha   90.00
_cell.angle_beta   90.00
_cell.angle_gamma   90.00
#
_symmetry.space_group_name_H-M   'P 1'
#
loop_
_entity.id
_entity.type
_entity.pdbx_description
1 polymer ?
#
loop_
_entity_poly.entity_id
_entity_poly.type
_entity_poly.pdbx_seq_one_letter_code
_entity_poly.pdbx_strand_id
1 'polypeptide(L)'
;MTAAFVTIDPDRCNKDGICAAECPVKILGFPGKGEMPALVKGGEVLCIRCGHCVSVCPTAAIRLEFLTPKDCTPVDTHLLPDEKATRHLLATRRSIRNYKKEPVDKSRLEELVQTASCAPTGHNSRSVQWLIIHDTDEVRRLTAMVADWMRYMIKEQPAMARAFHLEETVAGFDLGLDVICRDAPHIVVACAHKAAPTAAIDCATALAYLEVAAPSMGLGTCWAGFFNIAATFWPPLKEALNLPKGVSNHGAVLVGVPRFRYHRIPPRQAAAITWK
;
A
#
# COMPACT_ATOMS: atom_id res chain seq x y z
N MET A 1 34.50 15.51 11.02
CA MET A 1 33.85 14.89 12.19
C MET A 1 32.57 14.22 11.66
N THR A 2 32.50 12.90 11.74
CA THR A 2 31.25 12.17 11.38
C THR A 2 30.18 12.57 12.38
N ALA A 3 29.00 12.98 11.89
CA ALA A 3 27.87 13.31 12.75
C ALA A 3 27.52 12.09 13.61
N ALA A 4 27.19 12.30 14.89
CA ALA A 4 26.73 11.21 15.74
C ALA A 4 25.37 10.66 15.25
N PHE A 5 25.22 9.34 15.21
CA PHE A 5 24.01 8.66 14.75
C PHE A 5 22.75 9.10 15.51
N VAL A 6 22.88 9.28 16.84
CA VAL A 6 21.85 9.86 17.72
C VAL A 6 22.44 11.04 18.44
N THR A 7 21.76 12.17 18.46
CA THR A 7 22.11 13.32 19.28
C THR A 7 20.89 13.74 20.09
N ILE A 8 21.09 14.01 21.38
CA ILE A 8 20.05 14.50 22.28
C ILE A 8 20.51 15.86 22.83
N ASP A 9 19.69 16.87 22.65
CA ASP A 9 19.92 18.21 23.17
C ASP A 9 19.69 18.24 24.69
N PRO A 10 20.71 18.49 25.50
CA PRO A 10 20.60 18.45 26.96
C PRO A 10 19.69 19.55 27.53
N ASP A 11 19.61 20.68 26.86
CA ASP A 11 18.82 21.84 27.34
C ASP A 11 17.32 21.63 27.07
N ARG A 12 17.01 20.75 26.14
CA ARG A 12 15.63 20.44 25.74
C ARG A 12 15.12 19.12 26.30
N CYS A 13 16.02 18.20 26.65
CA CYS A 13 15.64 16.87 27.12
C CYS A 13 15.10 16.91 28.55
N ASN A 14 13.81 16.61 28.71
CA ASN A 14 13.16 16.51 30.02
C ASN A 14 13.37 15.15 30.73
N LYS A 15 14.13 14.23 30.08
CA LYS A 15 14.48 12.90 30.62
C LYS A 15 13.27 11.97 30.91
N ASP A 16 12.15 12.17 30.19
CA ASP A 16 10.93 11.36 30.36
C ASP A 16 11.08 9.90 29.90
N GLY A 17 12.10 9.63 29.07
CA GLY A 17 12.41 8.29 28.60
C GLY A 17 11.46 7.73 27.53
N ILE A 18 10.48 8.51 27.07
CA ILE A 18 9.49 8.05 26.09
C ILE A 18 10.17 7.58 24.79
N CYS A 19 11.21 8.27 24.34
CA CYS A 19 11.94 7.88 23.12
C CYS A 19 12.62 6.50 23.24
N ALA A 20 13.11 6.14 24.43
CA ALA A 20 13.69 4.82 24.70
C ALA A 20 12.58 3.75 24.85
N ALA A 21 11.49 4.10 25.51
CA ALA A 21 10.35 3.21 25.70
C ALA A 21 9.70 2.83 24.35
N GLU A 22 9.54 3.81 23.44
CA GLU A 22 8.90 3.67 22.12
C GLU A 22 9.80 2.96 21.09
N CYS A 23 11.10 2.89 21.31
CA CYS A 23 12.01 2.26 20.36
C CYS A 23 11.74 0.74 20.26
N PRO A 24 11.28 0.21 19.11
CA PRO A 24 10.91 -1.20 18.98
C PRO A 24 12.11 -2.15 19.11
N VAL A 25 13.31 -1.68 18.76
CA VAL A 25 14.55 -2.46 18.82
C VAL A 25 15.46 -2.07 19.99
N LYS A 26 14.96 -1.19 20.89
CA LYS A 26 15.62 -0.81 22.17
C LYS A 26 17.07 -0.34 22.03
N ILE A 27 17.34 0.44 20.99
CA ILE A 27 18.69 1.01 20.76
C ILE A 27 18.99 2.25 21.63
N LEU A 28 17.99 2.74 22.38
CA LEU A 28 18.16 3.83 23.34
C LEU A 28 18.06 3.26 24.77
N GLY A 29 19.04 3.54 25.59
CA GLY A 29 19.10 3.13 26.98
C GLY A 29 19.51 4.28 27.87
N PHE A 30 19.42 4.09 29.19
CA PHE A 30 19.89 5.06 30.20
C PHE A 30 21.21 4.60 30.76
N PRO A 31 22.31 5.40 30.64
CA PRO A 31 23.59 5.08 31.26
C PRO A 31 23.50 4.99 32.80
N GLY A 32 22.62 5.82 33.38
CA GLY A 32 22.39 5.86 34.83
C GLY A 32 21.01 6.43 35.18
N LYS A 33 20.64 6.31 36.46
CA LYS A 33 19.38 6.84 36.99
C LYS A 33 19.36 8.37 36.89
N GLY A 34 18.35 8.93 36.20
CA GLY A 34 18.18 10.37 36.02
C GLY A 34 19.08 10.96 34.91
N GLU A 35 19.83 10.15 34.20
CA GLU A 35 20.58 10.57 33.01
C GLU A 35 19.72 10.65 31.77
N MET A 36 20.22 11.30 30.72
CA MET A 36 19.58 11.32 29.43
C MET A 36 19.69 9.96 28.74
N PRO A 37 18.70 9.58 27.91
CA PRO A 37 18.86 8.41 27.07
C PRO A 37 20.07 8.56 26.14
N ALA A 38 20.75 7.47 25.88
CA ALA A 38 21.89 7.43 24.95
C ALA A 38 21.77 6.21 24.04
N LEU A 39 22.46 6.25 22.91
CA LEU A 39 22.58 5.11 22.01
C LEU A 39 23.31 3.98 22.72
N VAL A 40 22.75 2.77 22.75
CA VAL A 40 23.45 1.60 23.24
C VAL A 40 24.57 1.21 22.27
N LYS A 41 25.65 0.59 22.75
CA LYS A 41 26.79 0.18 21.92
C LYS A 41 26.31 -0.72 20.77
N GLY A 42 26.60 -0.32 19.53
CA GLY A 42 26.19 -1.05 18.32
C GLY A 42 24.72 -0.88 17.96
N GLY A 43 23.98 0.01 18.61
CA GLY A 43 22.56 0.25 18.33
C GLY A 43 22.29 0.83 16.94
N GLU A 44 23.26 1.53 16.36
CA GLU A 44 23.14 2.11 15.01
C GLU A 44 22.86 1.06 13.92
N VAL A 45 23.44 -0.14 14.03
CA VAL A 45 23.22 -1.22 13.04
C VAL A 45 21.89 -1.94 13.24
N LEU A 46 21.27 -1.81 14.41
CA LEU A 46 19.97 -2.39 14.72
C LEU A 46 18.80 -1.44 14.38
N CYS A 47 19.10 -0.17 14.12
CA CYS A 47 18.07 0.83 13.89
C CYS A 47 17.31 0.57 12.59
N ILE A 48 16.00 0.32 12.71
CA ILE A 48 15.08 0.14 11.55
C ILE A 48 14.62 1.47 10.92
N ARG A 49 15.22 2.59 11.30
CA ARG A 49 14.99 3.93 10.74
C ARG A 49 13.50 4.37 10.75
N CYS A 50 12.72 3.93 11.75
CA CYS A 50 11.29 4.21 11.83
C CYS A 50 10.94 5.65 12.27
N GLY A 51 11.88 6.37 12.90
CA GLY A 51 11.68 7.75 13.34
C GLY A 51 10.83 7.93 14.62
N HIS A 52 10.30 6.86 15.22
CA HIS A 52 9.42 6.94 16.40
C HIS A 52 10.02 7.76 17.55
N CYS A 53 11.31 7.57 17.85
CA CYS A 53 11.98 8.30 18.90
C CYS A 53 12.00 9.82 18.68
N VAL A 54 12.10 10.27 17.41
CA VAL A 54 12.05 11.69 17.06
C VAL A 54 10.62 12.21 17.12
N SER A 55 9.67 11.44 16.57
CA SER A 55 8.25 11.84 16.48
C SER A 55 7.56 11.90 17.83
N VAL A 56 7.95 11.05 18.79
CA VAL A 56 7.28 10.98 20.11
C VAL A 56 7.83 11.99 21.11
N CYS A 57 9.00 12.60 20.84
CA CYS A 57 9.66 13.52 21.79
C CYS A 57 8.90 14.85 21.91
N PRO A 58 8.29 15.16 23.08
CA PRO A 58 7.45 16.36 23.22
C PRO A 58 8.26 17.67 23.16
N THR A 59 9.54 17.61 23.51
CA THR A 59 10.44 18.76 23.51
C THR A 59 11.30 18.88 22.26
N ALA A 60 11.14 17.93 21.31
CA ALA A 60 11.94 17.83 20.09
C ALA A 60 13.47 17.84 20.38
N ALA A 61 13.91 17.19 21.46
CA ALA A 61 15.29 17.14 21.91
C ALA A 61 16.15 16.13 21.16
N ILE A 62 15.55 15.04 20.63
CA ILE A 62 16.29 13.96 19.96
C ILE A 62 16.30 14.14 18.45
N ARG A 63 17.44 13.89 17.84
CA ARG A 63 17.63 13.80 16.40
C ARG A 63 18.48 12.58 16.03
N LEU A 64 18.24 12.08 14.84
CA LEU A 64 19.02 11.02 14.20
C LEU A 64 19.86 11.65 13.07
N GLU A 65 20.94 10.99 12.65
CA GLU A 65 21.75 11.42 11.52
C GLU A 65 20.92 11.73 10.26
N PHE A 66 19.85 10.94 10.03
CA PHE A 66 19.00 11.00 8.84
C PHE A 66 17.61 11.65 9.07
N LEU A 67 17.28 12.07 10.30
CA LEU A 67 15.97 12.63 10.64
C LEU A 67 16.08 13.58 11.83
N THR A 68 15.59 14.80 11.64
CA THR A 68 15.49 15.80 12.69
C THR A 68 14.02 16.15 12.98
N PRO A 69 13.71 16.77 14.13
CA PRO A 69 12.34 17.24 14.39
C PRO A 69 11.79 18.21 13.35
N LYS A 70 12.66 18.94 12.64
CA LYS A 70 12.25 19.87 11.57
C LYS A 70 11.78 19.16 10.30
N ASP A 71 12.23 17.93 10.09
CA ASP A 71 11.83 17.11 8.95
C ASP A 71 10.47 16.43 9.19
N CYS A 72 9.96 16.49 10.43
CA CYS A 72 8.69 15.90 10.82
C CYS A 72 7.57 16.93 10.75
N THR A 73 6.48 16.59 10.07
CA THR A 73 5.26 17.41 10.07
C THR A 73 4.54 17.26 11.42
N PRO A 74 4.18 18.36 12.09
CA PRO A 74 3.37 18.28 13.31
C PRO A 74 2.02 17.60 13.05
N VAL A 75 1.56 16.81 14.03
CA VAL A 75 0.24 16.20 13.96
C VAL A 75 -0.82 17.28 14.20
N ASP A 76 -1.69 17.48 13.20
CA ASP A 76 -2.90 18.30 13.37
C ASP A 76 -4.05 17.42 13.83
N THR A 77 -4.41 17.55 15.11
CA THR A 77 -5.49 16.76 15.70
C THR A 77 -6.87 17.09 15.16
N HIS A 78 -7.05 18.28 14.54
CA HIS A 78 -8.32 18.67 13.92
C HIS A 78 -8.58 17.95 12.59
N LEU A 79 -7.53 17.42 11.94
CA LEU A 79 -7.63 16.64 10.73
C LEU A 79 -7.87 15.14 11.01
N LEU A 80 -7.77 14.71 12.27
CA LEU A 80 -8.04 13.31 12.61
C LEU A 80 -9.55 13.06 12.59
N PRO A 81 -10.03 12.06 11.82
CA PRO A 81 -11.44 11.72 11.78
C PRO A 81 -11.87 11.09 13.13
N ASP A 82 -13.05 11.45 13.60
CA ASP A 82 -13.65 10.79 14.75
C ASP A 82 -14.05 9.32 14.45
N GLU A 83 -14.50 8.58 15.46
CA GLU A 83 -14.93 7.19 15.32
C GLU A 83 -16.05 7.05 14.27
N LYS A 84 -17.02 7.96 14.26
CA LYS A 84 -18.17 7.92 13.35
C LYS A 84 -17.73 8.14 11.90
N ALA A 85 -16.88 9.13 11.66
CA ALA A 85 -16.32 9.43 10.34
C ALA A 85 -15.44 8.28 9.83
N THR A 86 -14.58 7.73 10.69
CA THR A 86 -13.73 6.59 10.35
C THR A 86 -14.56 5.36 9.98
N ARG A 87 -15.54 5.01 10.80
CA ARG A 87 -16.45 3.89 10.54
C ARG A 87 -17.22 4.07 9.22
N HIS A 88 -17.70 5.28 8.97
CA HIS A 88 -18.43 5.60 7.74
C HIS A 88 -17.53 5.48 6.51
N LEU A 89 -16.31 6.03 6.55
CA LEU A 89 -15.33 5.92 5.47
C LEU A 89 -15.07 4.47 5.09
N LEU A 90 -14.79 3.61 6.07
CA LEU A 90 -14.53 2.19 5.84
C LEU A 90 -15.75 1.44 5.30
N ALA A 91 -16.96 1.76 5.80
CA ALA A 91 -18.19 1.10 5.40
C ALA A 91 -18.65 1.50 3.98
N THR A 92 -18.36 2.73 3.55
CA THR A 92 -18.76 3.25 2.23
C THR A 92 -17.85 2.81 1.09
N ARG A 93 -16.60 2.36 1.38
CA ARG A 93 -15.68 1.89 0.35
C ARG A 93 -16.29 0.74 -0.46
N ARG A 94 -16.28 0.87 -1.77
CA ARG A 94 -16.83 -0.12 -2.72
C ARG A 94 -15.82 -0.46 -3.80
N SER A 95 -15.87 -1.69 -4.30
CA SER A 95 -15.20 -2.06 -5.54
C SER A 95 -15.93 -1.44 -6.72
N ILE A 96 -15.31 -0.43 -7.32
CA ILE A 96 -15.86 0.29 -8.48
C ILE A 96 -15.58 -0.53 -9.74
N ARG A 97 -16.62 -0.79 -10.53
CA ARG A 97 -16.56 -1.63 -11.73
C ARG A 97 -17.09 -0.94 -12.98
N ASN A 98 -17.43 0.35 -12.85
CA ASN A 98 -17.84 1.20 -13.96
C ASN A 98 -17.15 2.54 -13.81
N TYR A 99 -16.35 2.89 -14.78
CA TYR A 99 -15.51 4.09 -14.78
C TYR A 99 -15.99 5.07 -15.86
N LYS A 100 -15.68 6.35 -15.68
CA LYS A 100 -15.69 7.29 -16.79
C LYS A 100 -14.55 6.98 -17.73
N LYS A 101 -14.69 7.38 -19.01
CA LYS A 101 -13.67 7.09 -20.05
C LYS A 101 -12.45 7.99 -19.94
N GLU A 102 -12.62 9.17 -19.36
CA GLU A 102 -11.55 10.16 -19.22
C GLU A 102 -10.45 9.62 -18.30
N PRO A 103 -9.18 9.69 -18.72
CA PRO A 103 -8.06 9.29 -17.89
C PRO A 103 -7.92 10.24 -16.69
N VAL A 104 -7.39 9.72 -15.61
CA VAL A 104 -7.02 10.50 -14.42
C VAL A 104 -5.62 11.10 -14.65
N ASP A 105 -5.43 12.36 -14.27
CA ASP A 105 -4.13 13.01 -14.36
C ASP A 105 -3.05 12.24 -13.59
N LYS A 106 -1.84 12.18 -14.16
CA LYS A 106 -0.70 11.48 -13.55
C LYS A 106 -0.42 11.97 -12.13
N SER A 107 -0.46 13.28 -11.91
CA SER A 107 -0.25 13.88 -10.60
C SER A 107 -1.24 13.38 -9.54
N ARG A 108 -2.49 13.14 -9.93
CA ARG A 108 -3.52 12.60 -9.02
C ARG A 108 -3.25 11.15 -8.65
N LEU A 109 -2.75 10.35 -9.60
CA LEU A 109 -2.36 8.97 -9.33
C LEU A 109 -1.08 8.91 -8.47
N GLU A 110 -0.13 9.80 -8.70
CA GLU A 110 1.07 9.95 -7.88
C GLU A 110 0.70 10.33 -6.42
N GLU A 111 -0.19 11.32 -6.24
CA GLU A 111 -0.69 11.72 -4.93
C GLU A 111 -1.39 10.55 -4.19
N LEU A 112 -2.22 9.77 -4.91
CA LEU A 112 -2.88 8.60 -4.36
C LEU A 112 -1.87 7.55 -3.89
N VAL A 113 -0.85 7.26 -4.69
CA VAL A 113 0.21 6.30 -4.37
C VAL A 113 1.09 6.81 -3.22
N GLN A 114 1.43 8.11 -3.18
CA GLN A 114 2.15 8.70 -2.05
C GLN A 114 1.37 8.57 -0.74
N THR A 115 0.06 8.82 -0.77
CA THR A 115 -0.82 8.62 0.39
C THR A 115 -0.83 7.15 0.83
N ALA A 116 -0.93 6.22 -0.10
CA ALA A 116 -0.88 4.79 0.17
C ALA A 116 0.49 4.33 0.72
N SER A 117 1.56 5.04 0.39
CA SER A 117 2.92 4.74 0.88
C SER A 117 3.13 5.07 2.37
N CYS A 118 2.13 5.69 3.03
CA CYS A 118 2.08 5.81 4.49
C CYS A 118 1.73 4.48 5.20
N ALA A 119 1.36 3.44 4.47
CA ALA A 119 1.07 2.12 5.03
C ALA A 119 2.28 1.55 5.78
N PRO A 120 2.06 0.88 6.94
CA PRO A 120 3.14 0.23 7.66
C PRO A 120 3.74 -0.92 6.86
N THR A 121 5.03 -1.17 7.06
CA THR A 121 5.76 -2.30 6.46
C THR A 121 6.54 -3.06 7.53
N GLY A 122 6.76 -4.35 7.31
CA GLY A 122 7.57 -5.16 8.20
C GLY A 122 8.96 -4.53 8.43
N HIS A 123 9.36 -4.36 9.69
CA HIS A 123 10.63 -3.71 10.08
C HIS A 123 10.86 -2.33 9.46
N ASN A 124 9.78 -1.60 9.11
CA ASN A 124 9.86 -0.33 8.41
C ASN A 124 10.69 -0.41 7.10
N SER A 125 10.61 -1.55 6.42
CA SER A 125 11.41 -1.84 5.22
C SER A 125 11.12 -0.89 4.06
N ARG A 126 9.91 -0.31 4.01
CA ARG A 126 9.41 0.53 2.90
C ARG A 126 9.65 -0.11 1.54
N SER A 127 9.46 -1.43 1.49
CA SER A 127 9.81 -2.28 0.34
C SER A 127 8.84 -2.18 -0.82
N VAL A 128 7.67 -1.57 -0.62
CA VAL A 128 6.62 -1.46 -1.64
C VAL A 128 7.06 -0.51 -2.75
N GLN A 129 7.02 -1.01 -3.98
CA GLN A 129 7.24 -0.28 -5.22
C GLN A 129 5.95 -0.26 -6.02
N TRP A 130 5.78 0.73 -6.85
CA TRP A 130 4.55 0.93 -7.60
C TRP A 130 4.82 0.96 -9.11
N LEU A 131 4.06 0.16 -9.86
CA LEU A 131 3.95 0.30 -11.30
C LEU A 131 2.56 0.88 -11.61
N ILE A 132 2.52 2.05 -12.24
CA ILE A 132 1.27 2.68 -12.70
C ILE A 132 1.18 2.53 -14.21
N ILE A 133 0.21 1.75 -14.66
CA ILE A 133 -0.13 1.62 -16.08
C ILE A 133 -1.16 2.71 -16.36
N HIS A 134 -0.66 3.87 -16.84
CA HIS A 134 -1.46 5.07 -17.04
C HIS A 134 -2.12 5.11 -18.43
N ASP A 135 -1.44 4.60 -19.46
CA ASP A 135 -1.99 4.57 -20.81
C ASP A 135 -3.15 3.57 -20.90
N THR A 136 -4.31 4.08 -21.28
CA THR A 136 -5.54 3.26 -21.39
C THR A 136 -5.43 2.22 -22.53
N ASP A 137 -4.70 2.49 -23.58
CA ASP A 137 -4.50 1.51 -24.66
C ASP A 137 -3.55 0.41 -24.20
N GLU A 138 -2.56 0.73 -23.38
CA GLU A 138 -1.71 -0.26 -22.74
C GLU A 138 -2.52 -1.12 -21.74
N VAL A 139 -3.44 -0.53 -20.96
CA VAL A 139 -4.36 -1.30 -20.11
C VAL A 139 -5.17 -2.29 -20.96
N ARG A 140 -5.74 -1.87 -22.08
CA ARG A 140 -6.50 -2.74 -23.00
C ARG A 140 -5.62 -3.86 -23.58
N ARG A 141 -4.40 -3.54 -23.99
CA ARG A 141 -3.44 -4.53 -24.50
C ARG A 141 -3.14 -5.60 -23.45
N LEU A 142 -2.85 -5.19 -22.21
CA LEU A 142 -2.59 -6.12 -21.11
C LEU A 142 -3.84 -6.91 -20.71
N THR A 143 -5.03 -6.30 -20.79
CA THR A 143 -6.32 -7.01 -20.57
C THR A 143 -6.52 -8.11 -21.60
N ALA A 144 -6.21 -7.86 -22.88
CA ALA A 144 -6.26 -8.88 -23.93
C ALA A 144 -5.30 -10.05 -23.63
N MET A 145 -4.11 -9.76 -23.12
CA MET A 145 -3.17 -10.81 -22.67
C MET A 145 -3.73 -11.62 -21.49
N VAL A 146 -4.50 -11.00 -20.57
CA VAL A 146 -5.19 -11.77 -19.52
C VAL A 146 -6.25 -12.69 -20.12
N ALA A 147 -6.99 -12.25 -21.15
CA ALA A 147 -7.91 -13.12 -21.87
C ALA A 147 -7.19 -14.30 -22.55
N ASP A 148 -6.01 -14.08 -23.11
CA ASP A 148 -5.17 -15.15 -23.68
C ASP A 148 -4.70 -16.14 -22.60
N TRP A 149 -4.31 -15.65 -21.42
CA TRP A 149 -4.05 -16.51 -20.28
C TRP A 149 -5.28 -17.34 -19.89
N MET A 150 -6.48 -16.75 -19.88
CA MET A 150 -7.70 -17.51 -19.60
C MET A 150 -7.96 -18.59 -20.64
N ARG A 151 -7.75 -18.31 -21.93
CA ARG A 151 -7.86 -19.33 -23.01
C ARG A 151 -6.85 -20.46 -22.80
N TYR A 152 -5.63 -20.14 -22.40
CA TYR A 152 -4.63 -21.14 -22.02
C TYR A 152 -5.11 -21.99 -20.83
N MET A 153 -5.66 -21.37 -19.77
CA MET A 153 -6.17 -22.08 -18.59
C MET A 153 -7.36 -22.98 -18.90
N ILE A 154 -8.27 -22.55 -19.78
CA ILE A 154 -9.41 -23.37 -20.24
C ILE A 154 -8.92 -24.66 -20.89
N LYS A 155 -7.85 -24.58 -21.66
CA LYS A 155 -7.27 -25.73 -22.34
C LYS A 155 -6.46 -26.65 -21.40
N GLU A 156 -5.58 -26.06 -20.61
CA GLU A 156 -4.57 -26.81 -19.83
C GLU A 156 -5.05 -27.16 -18.41
N GLN A 157 -6.00 -26.40 -17.85
CA GLN A 157 -6.49 -26.55 -16.47
C GLN A 157 -8.04 -26.43 -16.40
N PRO A 158 -8.79 -27.31 -17.13
CA PRO A 158 -10.24 -27.14 -17.30
C PRO A 158 -11.04 -27.17 -15.99
N ALA A 159 -10.58 -27.89 -14.98
CA ALA A 159 -11.24 -27.91 -13.67
C ALA A 159 -11.16 -26.55 -12.97
N MET A 160 -9.99 -25.91 -13.00
CA MET A 160 -9.79 -24.56 -12.47
C MET A 160 -10.54 -23.53 -13.30
N ALA A 161 -10.50 -23.64 -14.63
CA ALA A 161 -11.21 -22.74 -15.52
C ALA A 161 -12.71 -22.72 -15.23
N ARG A 162 -13.34 -23.88 -15.05
CA ARG A 162 -14.76 -23.98 -14.63
C ARG A 162 -15.03 -23.36 -13.26
N ALA A 163 -14.15 -23.62 -12.29
CA ALA A 163 -14.31 -23.06 -10.93
C ALA A 163 -14.29 -21.52 -10.90
N PHE A 164 -13.57 -20.90 -11.83
CA PHE A 164 -13.46 -19.44 -11.95
C PHE A 164 -14.31 -18.83 -13.09
N HIS A 165 -15.15 -19.61 -13.76
CA HIS A 165 -16.01 -19.18 -14.87
C HIS A 165 -15.21 -18.47 -15.99
N LEU A 166 -14.05 -19.04 -16.35
CA LEU A 166 -13.17 -18.41 -17.34
C LEU A 166 -13.75 -18.48 -18.75
N GLU A 167 -14.51 -19.52 -19.09
CA GLU A 167 -15.15 -19.69 -20.39
C GLU A 167 -16.15 -18.56 -20.65
N GLU A 168 -17.04 -18.28 -19.69
CA GLU A 168 -18.01 -17.20 -19.77
C GLU A 168 -17.34 -15.82 -19.78
N THR A 169 -16.24 -15.67 -19.03
CA THR A 169 -15.47 -14.44 -19.00
C THR A 169 -14.82 -14.15 -20.36
N VAL A 170 -14.21 -15.16 -21.00
CA VAL A 170 -13.61 -15.04 -22.33
C VAL A 170 -14.68 -14.79 -23.39
N ALA A 171 -15.80 -15.52 -23.35
CA ALA A 171 -16.91 -15.31 -24.28
C ALA A 171 -17.46 -13.88 -24.20
N GLY A 172 -17.62 -13.34 -22.99
CA GLY A 172 -18.00 -11.93 -22.79
C GLY A 172 -16.98 -10.97 -23.37
N PHE A 173 -15.69 -11.21 -23.13
CA PHE A 173 -14.61 -10.38 -23.66
C PHE A 173 -14.57 -10.40 -25.20
N ASP A 174 -14.75 -11.54 -25.83
CA ASP A 174 -14.81 -11.69 -27.30
C ASP A 174 -16.02 -10.98 -27.92
N LEU A 175 -17.09 -10.75 -27.16
CA LEU A 175 -18.26 -9.93 -27.53
C LEU A 175 -18.05 -8.43 -27.22
N GLY A 176 -16.86 -8.02 -26.78
CA GLY A 176 -16.55 -6.62 -26.48
C GLY A 176 -16.93 -6.16 -25.07
N LEU A 177 -17.24 -7.09 -24.15
CA LEU A 177 -17.53 -6.78 -22.75
C LEU A 177 -16.30 -7.02 -21.89
N ASP A 178 -15.58 -5.96 -21.53
CA ASP A 178 -14.44 -6.12 -20.61
C ASP A 178 -14.91 -6.38 -19.18
N VAL A 179 -15.08 -7.66 -18.85
CA VAL A 179 -15.35 -8.12 -17.48
C VAL A 179 -14.06 -8.44 -16.69
N ILE A 180 -12.90 -8.32 -17.31
CA ILE A 180 -11.57 -8.58 -16.74
C ILE A 180 -11.07 -7.34 -16.00
N CYS A 181 -10.82 -6.25 -16.74
CA CYS A 181 -10.36 -4.97 -16.20
C CYS A 181 -11.42 -3.87 -16.23
N ARG A 182 -12.67 -4.18 -16.64
CA ARG A 182 -13.84 -3.30 -16.50
C ARG A 182 -13.74 -1.98 -17.26
N ASP A 183 -13.03 -1.95 -18.38
CA ASP A 183 -12.71 -0.72 -19.13
C ASP A 183 -12.10 0.36 -18.22
N ALA A 184 -11.40 -0.03 -17.18
CA ALA A 184 -10.72 0.91 -16.30
C ALA A 184 -9.63 1.64 -17.07
N PRO A 185 -9.49 2.97 -16.91
CA PRO A 185 -8.47 3.73 -17.62
C PRO A 185 -7.05 3.42 -17.14
N HIS A 186 -6.89 2.95 -15.90
CA HIS A 186 -5.58 2.73 -15.29
C HIS A 186 -5.55 1.48 -14.42
N ILE A 187 -4.34 0.89 -14.31
CA ILE A 187 -4.03 -0.16 -13.33
C ILE A 187 -2.85 0.30 -12.48
N VAL A 188 -2.98 0.15 -11.16
CA VAL A 188 -1.88 0.34 -10.21
C VAL A 188 -1.49 -1.01 -9.63
N VAL A 189 -0.21 -1.36 -9.78
CA VAL A 189 0.35 -2.63 -9.31
C VAL A 189 1.30 -2.36 -8.15
N ALA A 190 1.08 -3.01 -7.02
CA ALA A 190 2.01 -3.00 -5.91
C ALA A 190 3.03 -4.14 -6.08
N CYS A 191 4.29 -3.79 -6.06
CA CYS A 191 5.42 -4.68 -6.31
C CYS A 191 6.40 -4.62 -5.15
N ALA A 192 7.18 -5.67 -4.97
CA ALA A 192 8.31 -5.67 -4.04
C ALA A 192 9.38 -6.67 -4.48
N HIS A 193 10.59 -6.51 -3.95
CA HIS A 193 11.66 -7.46 -4.22
C HIS A 193 11.33 -8.82 -3.60
N LYS A 194 11.54 -9.90 -4.35
CA LYS A 194 11.22 -11.28 -3.95
C LYS A 194 11.89 -11.72 -2.63
N ALA A 195 13.05 -11.14 -2.32
CA ALA A 195 13.76 -11.42 -1.08
C ALA A 195 13.21 -10.66 0.15
N ALA A 196 12.24 -9.75 -0.03
CA ALA A 196 11.61 -9.07 1.10
C ALA A 196 10.63 -10.03 1.80
N PRO A 197 10.87 -10.41 3.06
CA PRO A 197 10.10 -11.47 3.72
C PRO A 197 8.62 -11.11 3.95
N THR A 198 8.30 -9.83 4.01
CA THR A 198 6.95 -9.31 4.24
C THR A 198 6.29 -8.72 2.97
N ALA A 199 6.93 -8.89 1.80
CA ALA A 199 6.53 -8.28 0.54
C ALA A 199 5.02 -8.37 0.23
N ALA A 200 4.43 -9.55 0.33
CA ALA A 200 3.02 -9.76 0.02
C ALA A 200 2.09 -9.03 1.01
N ILE A 201 2.43 -9.06 2.30
CA ILE A 201 1.67 -8.39 3.36
C ILE A 201 1.79 -6.88 3.21
N ASP A 202 3.02 -6.36 3.03
CA ASP A 202 3.29 -4.93 2.87
C ASP A 202 2.54 -4.37 1.65
N CYS A 203 2.61 -5.05 0.50
CA CYS A 203 1.89 -4.66 -0.72
C CYS A 203 0.37 -4.70 -0.55
N ALA A 204 -0.17 -5.75 0.08
CA ALA A 204 -1.62 -5.85 0.34
C ALA A 204 -2.10 -4.74 1.28
N THR A 205 -1.31 -4.42 2.33
CA THR A 205 -1.61 -3.33 3.25
C THR A 205 -1.58 -1.98 2.54
N ALA A 206 -0.56 -1.72 1.71
CA ALA A 206 -0.46 -0.48 0.94
C ALA A 206 -1.62 -0.32 -0.06
N LEU A 207 -2.05 -1.41 -0.74
CA LEU A 207 -3.23 -1.39 -1.60
C LEU A 207 -4.51 -1.13 -0.81
N ALA A 208 -4.66 -1.64 0.43
CA ALA A 208 -5.79 -1.32 1.28
C ALA A 208 -5.83 0.18 1.65
N TYR A 209 -4.68 0.78 1.97
CA TYR A 209 -4.55 2.23 2.17
C TYR A 209 -4.96 3.00 0.92
N LEU A 210 -4.49 2.57 -0.26
CA LEU A 210 -4.87 3.17 -1.53
C LEU A 210 -6.39 3.12 -1.76
N GLU A 211 -7.03 1.97 -1.52
CA GLU A 211 -8.48 1.82 -1.67
C GLU A 211 -9.28 2.69 -0.70
N VAL A 212 -8.76 2.94 0.50
CA VAL A 212 -9.40 3.81 1.49
C VAL A 212 -9.20 5.29 1.15
N ALA A 213 -8.04 5.66 0.61
CA ALA A 213 -7.74 7.04 0.22
C ALA A 213 -8.46 7.47 -1.08
N ALA A 214 -8.62 6.58 -2.06
CA ALA A 214 -9.15 6.90 -3.38
C ALA A 214 -10.49 7.67 -3.36
N PRO A 215 -11.50 7.32 -2.53
CA PRO A 215 -12.76 8.05 -2.48
C PRO A 215 -12.63 9.52 -2.09
N SER A 216 -11.71 9.89 -1.19
CA SER A 216 -11.46 11.27 -0.78
C SER A 216 -10.91 12.12 -1.93
N MET A 217 -10.29 11.47 -2.91
CA MET A 217 -9.76 12.09 -4.13
C MET A 217 -10.75 12.01 -5.31
N GLY A 218 -12.00 11.57 -5.09
CA GLY A 218 -12.98 11.36 -6.16
C GLY A 218 -12.67 10.18 -7.07
N LEU A 219 -11.77 9.31 -6.67
CA LEU A 219 -11.36 8.12 -7.42
C LEU A 219 -12.05 6.87 -6.89
N GLY A 220 -12.14 5.86 -7.74
CA GLY A 220 -12.66 4.54 -7.40
C GLY A 220 -11.67 3.45 -7.79
N THR A 221 -11.65 2.39 -6.99
CA THR A 221 -10.75 1.26 -7.16
C THR A 221 -11.51 -0.06 -7.19
N CYS A 222 -10.89 -1.06 -7.80
CA CYS A 222 -11.32 -2.46 -7.73
C CYS A 222 -10.11 -3.37 -7.85
N TRP A 223 -9.99 -4.38 -7.00
CA TRP A 223 -8.97 -5.41 -7.17
C TRP A 223 -9.06 -6.07 -8.54
N ALA A 224 -7.94 -6.09 -9.26
CA ALA A 224 -7.80 -6.69 -10.58
C ALA A 224 -7.35 -8.17 -10.43
N GLY A 225 -8.22 -9.02 -9.86
CA GLY A 225 -7.86 -10.38 -9.46
C GLY A 225 -7.29 -11.23 -10.59
N PHE A 226 -7.98 -11.31 -11.74
CA PHE A 226 -7.51 -12.08 -12.89
C PHE A 226 -6.20 -11.54 -13.45
N PHE A 227 -6.08 -10.21 -13.55
CA PHE A 227 -4.84 -9.57 -13.96
C PHE A 227 -3.68 -9.94 -13.03
N ASN A 228 -3.90 -9.84 -11.71
CA ASN A 228 -2.87 -10.16 -10.73
C ASN A 228 -2.44 -11.63 -10.79
N ILE A 229 -3.37 -12.58 -10.95
CA ILE A 229 -3.05 -14.00 -11.08
C ILE A 229 -2.24 -14.23 -12.36
N ALA A 230 -2.69 -13.73 -13.49
CA ALA A 230 -1.97 -13.87 -14.75
C ALA A 230 -0.58 -13.24 -14.69
N ALA A 231 -0.45 -12.03 -14.13
CA ALA A 231 0.84 -11.35 -13.94
C ALA A 231 1.80 -12.09 -13.00
N THR A 232 1.27 -12.92 -12.10
CA THR A 232 2.08 -13.71 -11.18
C THR A 232 2.58 -15.03 -11.81
N PHE A 233 1.72 -15.71 -12.56
CA PHE A 233 1.97 -17.10 -12.95
C PHE A 233 2.17 -17.30 -14.44
N TRP A 234 1.76 -16.36 -15.30
CA TRP A 234 1.85 -16.51 -16.75
C TRP A 234 3.00 -15.69 -17.34
N PRO A 235 4.05 -16.35 -17.86
CA PRO A 235 5.26 -15.68 -18.33
C PRO A 235 5.03 -14.52 -19.30
N PRO A 236 4.19 -14.63 -20.36
CA PRO A 236 4.00 -13.53 -21.29
C PRO A 236 3.54 -12.23 -20.65
N LEU A 237 2.56 -12.28 -19.72
CA LEU A 237 2.09 -11.07 -19.05
C LEU A 237 3.12 -10.55 -18.04
N LYS A 238 3.79 -11.45 -17.34
CA LYS A 238 4.86 -11.10 -16.41
C LYS A 238 6.02 -10.37 -17.10
N GLU A 239 6.41 -10.81 -18.29
CA GLU A 239 7.43 -10.18 -19.13
C GLU A 239 6.93 -8.83 -19.65
N ALA A 240 5.66 -8.74 -20.07
CA ALA A 240 5.06 -7.50 -20.55
C ALA A 240 5.02 -6.39 -19.48
N LEU A 241 4.92 -6.74 -18.20
CA LEU A 241 5.00 -5.75 -17.10
C LEU A 241 6.41 -5.17 -16.93
N ASN A 242 7.44 -5.81 -17.45
CA ASN A 242 8.82 -5.37 -17.44
C ASN A 242 9.31 -4.86 -16.07
N LEU A 243 8.97 -5.59 -15.01
CA LEU A 243 9.39 -5.22 -13.65
C LEU A 243 10.91 -5.37 -13.49
N PRO A 244 11.55 -4.56 -12.64
CA PRO A 244 12.99 -4.67 -12.38
C PRO A 244 13.38 -6.09 -11.95
N LYS A 245 14.62 -6.49 -12.25
CA LYS A 245 15.16 -7.81 -11.87
C LYS A 245 15.00 -8.05 -10.37
N GLY A 246 14.42 -9.19 -10.01
CA GLY A 246 14.19 -9.55 -8.62
C GLY A 246 12.90 -8.98 -8.01
N VAL A 247 12.18 -8.11 -8.71
CA VAL A 247 10.88 -7.58 -8.27
C VAL A 247 9.75 -8.46 -8.79
N SER A 248 8.70 -8.61 -7.99
CA SER A 248 7.44 -9.29 -8.36
C SER A 248 6.24 -8.42 -8.01
N ASN A 249 5.16 -8.60 -8.76
CA ASN A 249 3.86 -8.08 -8.37
C ASN A 249 3.29 -8.86 -7.17
N HIS A 250 2.58 -8.18 -6.29
CA HIS A 250 1.91 -8.76 -5.12
C HIS A 250 0.46 -8.32 -5.00
N GLY A 251 -0.04 -7.51 -5.92
CA GLY A 251 -1.41 -7.06 -6.02
C GLY A 251 -1.58 -6.01 -7.09
N ALA A 252 -2.78 -5.93 -7.66
CA ALA A 252 -3.13 -4.93 -8.65
C ALA A 252 -4.55 -4.42 -8.41
N VAL A 253 -4.77 -3.13 -8.62
CA VAL A 253 -6.07 -2.49 -8.56
C VAL A 253 -6.34 -1.66 -9.82
N LEU A 254 -7.56 -1.74 -10.31
CA LEU A 254 -8.10 -0.86 -11.32
C LEU A 254 -8.36 0.51 -10.69
N VAL A 255 -8.08 1.59 -11.37
CA VAL A 255 -8.27 2.95 -10.87
C VAL A 255 -8.90 3.83 -11.95
N GLY A 256 -9.84 4.67 -11.57
CA GLY A 256 -10.48 5.64 -12.46
C GLY A 256 -11.54 6.45 -11.73
N VAL A 257 -12.18 7.39 -12.42
CA VAL A 257 -13.30 8.16 -11.88
C VAL A 257 -14.56 7.29 -11.93
N PRO A 258 -15.28 7.08 -10.81
CA PRO A 258 -16.52 6.30 -10.80
C PRO A 258 -17.58 6.91 -11.73
N ARG A 259 -18.23 6.07 -12.55
CA ARG A 259 -19.34 6.51 -13.39
C ARG A 259 -20.63 6.72 -12.59
N PHE A 260 -20.81 5.93 -11.52
CA PHE A 260 -22.01 5.94 -10.70
C PHE A 260 -21.69 6.22 -9.25
N ARG A 261 -22.65 6.84 -8.53
CA ARG A 261 -22.59 7.08 -7.09
C ARG A 261 -23.39 6.01 -6.35
N TYR A 262 -22.85 5.49 -5.26
CA TYR A 262 -23.55 4.61 -4.35
C TYR A 262 -24.34 5.42 -3.32
N HIS A 263 -25.64 5.14 -3.17
CA HIS A 263 -26.54 5.87 -2.29
C HIS A 263 -26.81 5.14 -0.96
N ARG A 264 -26.41 3.88 -0.84
CA ARG A 264 -26.67 3.04 0.34
C ARG A 264 -25.46 2.15 0.64
N ILE A 265 -25.31 1.85 1.91
CA ILE A 265 -24.31 0.90 2.41
C ILE A 265 -25.02 -0.43 2.63
N PRO A 266 -24.72 -1.49 1.87
CA PRO A 266 -25.31 -2.80 2.12
C PRO A 266 -24.81 -3.37 3.46
N PRO A 267 -25.66 -4.11 4.18
CA PRO A 267 -25.26 -4.71 5.44
C PRO A 267 -24.15 -5.72 5.25
N ARG A 268 -23.30 -5.87 6.26
CA ARG A 268 -22.31 -6.94 6.34
C ARG A 268 -22.68 -7.88 7.47
N GLN A 269 -22.31 -9.14 7.32
CA GLN A 269 -22.41 -10.10 8.41
C GLN A 269 -21.54 -9.66 9.60
N ALA A 270 -21.97 -10.00 10.82
CA ALA A 270 -21.17 -9.77 12.00
C ALA A 270 -19.85 -10.53 11.92
N ALA A 271 -18.79 -9.94 12.49
CA ALA A 271 -17.51 -10.62 12.56
C ALA A 271 -17.62 -11.85 13.48
N ALA A 272 -17.03 -12.96 13.07
CA ALA A 272 -16.83 -14.11 13.95
C ALA A 272 -15.65 -13.79 14.89
N ILE A 273 -15.93 -13.71 16.19
CA ILE A 273 -14.93 -13.34 17.21
C ILE A 273 -14.83 -14.50 18.20
N THR A 274 -13.61 -14.94 18.46
CA THR A 274 -13.33 -15.89 19.53
C THR A 274 -12.53 -15.19 20.63
N TRP A 275 -13.02 -15.23 21.83
CA TRP A 275 -12.34 -14.72 23.04
C TRP A 275 -11.61 -15.87 23.74
N LYS A 276 -10.39 -15.62 24.22
CA LYS A 276 -9.59 -16.57 25.04
C LYS A 276 -9.23 -15.92 26.35
#